data_71484de5bec26b44f322f0833924080f
#
_entry.id   71484de5bec26b44f322f0833924080f
#
_cell.length_a   1.000
_cell.length_b   1.000
_cell.length_c   1.000
_cell.angle_alpha   90.00
_cell.angle_beta   90.00
_cell.angle_gamma   90.00
#
_symmetry.space_group_name_H-M   'P 1'
#
loop_
_entity.id
_entity.type
_entity.pdbx_description
1 polymer ?
#
loop_
_entity_poly.entity_id
_entity_poly.type
_entity_poly.pdbx_seq_one_letter_code
_entity_poly.pdbx_strand_id
1 'polypeptide(L)'
;MSSPPSPPTGLVQKLFRYIDLHQDEFVQTLKEWVAIESDSVQPVPCLRQELLRMMALAAAVLRRLGARVDLVDLGSQQLPDGQTLPIPPVILAELGKEPKKPTVCFYGHLDVQPAAQADGWLTAPFVLTEVDGKLYGRGATDNKGPVLAWINAVSAFGALEEDLPVNVKFVLEGMEEVGSVALEELVKREKDGFFSSVDCIVISDNLWLSQKPALIYGTRGNSYFTVEVKCRDQDFHSGTFGGILSEPMADLVALLGSLTDASGRILVPGIYDHVAPVTEEERQLYAATNLDLAEFWHSAQVKKFLFDTKEEILMHLWRYPSLSIHGIEGAFAAPGTKTVIPGQVTGKFSIRLVPHMEVPVVERQVKQHLQRIFSERNSSNQMAVSMVLGLRPWIADMKDSQYLAAKRAIEIGGTT
;
A
#
# COMPACT_ATOMS: atom_id res chain seq x y z
N MET A 1 -7.82 33.60 0.21
CA MET A 1 -6.73 33.56 1.22
C MET A 1 -5.44 33.82 0.48
N SER A 2 -4.62 34.77 0.91
CA SER A 2 -3.32 35.08 0.29
C SER A 2 -2.37 33.90 0.47
N SER A 3 -1.65 33.52 -0.58
CA SER A 3 -0.63 32.48 -0.55
C SER A 3 0.33 32.73 0.62
N PRO A 4 0.74 31.69 1.36
CA PRO A 4 1.73 31.87 2.43
C PRO A 4 3.01 32.50 1.84
N PRO A 5 3.71 33.34 2.61
CA PRO A 5 4.95 33.94 2.14
C PRO A 5 5.96 32.84 1.77
N SER A 6 6.69 33.08 0.68
CA SER A 6 7.77 32.16 0.27
C SER A 6 8.78 32.02 1.39
N PRO A 7 9.23 30.81 1.74
CA PRO A 7 10.30 30.63 2.72
C PRO A 7 11.52 31.45 2.27
N PRO A 8 12.28 32.03 3.22
CA PRO A 8 13.50 32.77 2.88
C PRO A 8 14.43 31.86 2.09
N THR A 9 14.84 32.29 0.91
CA THR A 9 15.72 31.51 0.02
C THR A 9 16.99 31.04 0.75
N GLY A 10 17.49 31.83 1.70
CA GLY A 10 18.64 31.48 2.52
C GLY A 10 18.44 30.31 3.50
N LEU A 11 17.25 30.14 4.09
CA LEU A 11 16.97 29.02 5.00
C LEU A 11 16.91 27.69 4.24
N VAL A 12 16.23 27.66 3.10
CA VAL A 12 16.13 26.46 2.26
C VAL A 12 17.52 26.00 1.80
N GLN A 13 18.38 26.95 1.40
CA GLN A 13 19.77 26.63 1.02
C GLN A 13 20.60 26.10 2.18
N LYS A 14 20.41 26.64 3.40
CA LYS A 14 21.09 26.12 4.61
C LYS A 14 20.65 24.68 4.89
N LEU A 15 19.35 24.41 4.80
CA LEU A 15 18.80 23.07 5.03
C LEU A 15 19.35 22.06 3.99
N PHE A 16 19.35 22.38 2.71
CA PHE A 16 19.89 21.52 1.67
C PHE A 16 21.37 21.22 1.91
N ARG A 17 22.17 22.26 2.18
CA ARG A 17 23.59 22.07 2.48
C ARG A 17 23.81 21.22 3.73
N TYR A 18 22.98 21.35 4.76
CA TYR A 18 23.05 20.50 5.93
C TYR A 18 22.78 19.02 5.56
N ILE A 19 21.70 18.77 4.79
CA ILE A 19 21.34 17.42 4.33
C ILE A 19 22.48 16.79 3.51
N ASP A 20 23.03 17.53 2.56
CA ASP A 20 24.14 17.05 1.73
C ASP A 20 25.39 16.68 2.56
N LEU A 21 25.71 17.48 3.57
CA LEU A 21 26.86 17.26 4.44
C LEU A 21 26.68 16.06 5.41
N HIS A 22 25.43 15.65 5.69
CA HIS A 22 25.13 14.58 6.64
C HIS A 22 24.54 13.34 5.95
N GLN A 23 24.67 13.23 4.63
CA GLN A 23 24.12 12.12 3.85
C GLN A 23 24.60 10.76 4.36
N ASP A 24 25.88 10.61 4.67
CA ASP A 24 26.45 9.36 5.18
C ASP A 24 25.81 8.93 6.51
N GLU A 25 25.53 9.87 7.39
CA GLU A 25 24.85 9.60 8.68
C GLU A 25 23.42 9.14 8.46
N PHE A 26 22.72 9.76 7.52
CA PHE A 26 21.34 9.38 7.16
C PHE A 26 21.28 7.99 6.53
N VAL A 27 22.22 7.69 5.63
CA VAL A 27 22.35 6.36 5.03
C VAL A 27 22.69 5.30 6.08
N GLN A 28 23.60 5.62 7.03
CA GLN A 28 23.95 4.72 8.12
C GLN A 28 22.73 4.41 9.01
N THR A 29 21.92 5.43 9.33
CA THR A 29 20.68 5.24 10.11
C THR A 29 19.68 4.36 9.36
N LEU A 30 19.52 4.57 8.05
CA LEU A 30 18.65 3.71 7.23
C LEU A 30 19.15 2.27 7.21
N LYS A 31 20.48 2.07 7.14
CA LYS A 31 21.09 0.75 7.20
C LYS A 31 20.77 0.01 8.50
N GLU A 32 20.80 0.71 9.63
CA GLU A 32 20.44 0.15 10.92
C GLU A 32 18.95 -0.22 10.99
N TRP A 33 18.07 0.61 10.40
CA TRP A 33 16.65 0.34 10.38
C TRP A 33 16.28 -0.82 9.44
N VAL A 34 16.90 -0.89 8.27
CA VAL A 34 16.70 -1.99 7.31
C VAL A 34 17.16 -3.33 7.89
N ALA A 35 18.21 -3.33 8.70
CA ALA A 35 18.72 -4.54 9.35
C ALA A 35 17.76 -5.17 10.38
N ILE A 36 16.69 -4.46 10.76
CA ILE A 36 15.64 -5.00 11.62
C ILE A 36 14.57 -5.64 10.73
N GLU A 37 14.42 -6.96 10.78
CA GLU A 37 13.42 -7.72 10.05
C GLU A 37 12.04 -7.57 10.69
N SER A 38 11.44 -6.40 10.51
CA SER A 38 10.13 -6.04 11.08
C SER A 38 8.96 -6.57 10.22
N ASP A 39 8.99 -7.85 9.87
CA ASP A 39 7.95 -8.52 9.10
C ASP A 39 6.67 -8.65 9.94
N SER A 40 5.57 -8.08 9.44
CA SER A 40 4.24 -8.14 10.04
C SER A 40 3.37 -9.26 9.48
N VAL A 41 3.71 -9.75 8.27
CA VAL A 41 2.88 -10.68 7.48
C VAL A 41 2.99 -12.10 8.03
N GLN A 42 4.20 -12.52 8.40
CA GLN A 42 4.41 -13.84 8.99
C GLN A 42 4.10 -13.81 10.49
N PRO A 43 3.10 -14.56 10.96
CA PRO A 43 2.69 -14.54 12.35
C PRO A 43 3.62 -15.34 13.25
N VAL A 44 4.92 -15.02 13.21
CA VAL A 44 5.99 -15.72 13.95
C VAL A 44 6.42 -14.88 15.13
N PRO A 45 6.47 -15.44 16.37
CA PRO A 45 6.80 -14.68 17.58
C PRO A 45 8.13 -13.93 17.53
N CYS A 46 9.18 -14.50 16.93
CA CYS A 46 10.47 -13.82 16.81
C CYS A 46 10.41 -12.59 15.87
N LEU A 47 9.70 -12.67 14.76
CA LEU A 47 9.50 -11.52 13.87
C LEU A 47 8.65 -10.44 14.53
N ARG A 48 7.64 -10.83 15.31
CA ARG A 48 6.87 -9.87 16.12
C ARG A 48 7.75 -9.16 17.16
N GLN A 49 8.76 -9.80 17.72
CA GLN A 49 9.73 -9.14 18.61
C GLN A 49 10.62 -8.14 17.86
N GLU A 50 11.07 -8.48 16.63
CA GLU A 50 11.82 -7.53 15.79
C GLU A 50 10.97 -6.32 15.41
N LEU A 51 9.70 -6.54 15.12
CA LEU A 51 8.76 -5.44 14.84
C LEU A 51 8.58 -4.53 16.08
N LEU A 52 8.40 -5.10 17.28
CA LEU A 52 8.34 -4.32 18.51
C LEU A 52 9.66 -3.57 18.79
N ARG A 53 10.80 -4.17 18.49
CA ARG A 53 12.11 -3.52 18.55
C ARG A 53 12.22 -2.34 17.60
N MET A 54 11.69 -2.46 16.37
CA MET A 54 11.64 -1.38 15.38
C MET A 54 10.81 -0.21 15.89
N MET A 55 9.61 -0.47 16.42
CA MET A 55 8.76 0.56 17.01
C MET A 55 9.45 1.27 18.21
N ALA A 56 10.10 0.53 19.07
CA ALA A 56 10.84 1.10 20.20
C ALA A 56 12.02 1.99 19.76
N LEU A 57 12.74 1.58 18.72
CA LEU A 57 13.83 2.37 18.14
C LEU A 57 13.32 3.69 17.54
N ALA A 58 12.26 3.64 16.76
CA ALA A 58 11.65 4.85 16.17
C ALA A 58 11.14 5.82 17.25
N ALA A 59 10.47 5.29 18.28
CA ALA A 59 10.05 6.09 19.43
C ALA A 59 11.22 6.78 20.15
N ALA A 60 12.35 6.07 20.30
CA ALA A 60 13.55 6.64 20.91
C ALA A 60 14.17 7.75 20.03
N VAL A 61 14.15 7.59 18.71
CA VAL A 61 14.61 8.63 17.77
C VAL A 61 13.76 9.89 17.89
N LEU A 62 12.44 9.76 17.89
CA LEU A 62 11.51 10.89 18.03
C LEU A 62 11.65 11.60 19.37
N ARG A 63 11.88 10.86 20.47
CA ARG A 63 12.15 11.47 21.78
C ARG A 63 13.46 12.28 21.78
N ARG A 64 14.50 11.80 21.08
CA ARG A 64 15.76 12.56 20.96
C ARG A 64 15.59 13.87 20.18
N LEU A 65 14.62 13.94 19.24
CA LEU A 65 14.24 15.19 18.58
C LEU A 65 13.49 16.17 19.51
N GLY A 66 13.17 15.77 20.74
CA GLY A 66 12.38 16.57 21.66
C GLY A 66 10.87 16.40 21.50
N ALA A 67 10.41 15.42 20.72
CA ALA A 67 8.99 15.13 20.59
C ALA A 67 8.44 14.48 21.87
N ARG A 68 7.22 14.83 22.25
CA ARG A 68 6.41 14.04 23.17
C ARG A 68 5.95 12.81 22.41
N VAL A 69 6.22 11.62 22.94
CA VAL A 69 5.93 10.34 22.29
C VAL A 69 5.07 9.47 23.17
N ASP A 70 3.86 9.18 22.69
CA ASP A 70 2.93 8.25 23.31
C ASP A 70 2.91 6.95 22.47
N LEU A 71 3.10 5.80 23.16
CA LEU A 71 2.96 4.47 22.56
C LEU A 71 1.57 3.96 22.88
N VAL A 72 0.72 3.89 21.87
CA VAL A 72 -0.67 3.47 22.05
C VAL A 72 -0.79 1.98 21.83
N ASP A 73 -1.12 1.26 22.90
CA ASP A 73 -1.39 -0.17 22.86
C ASP A 73 -2.72 -0.42 22.12
N LEU A 74 -2.68 -1.29 21.14
CA LEU A 74 -3.83 -1.74 20.35
C LEU A 74 -4.31 -3.15 20.75
N GLY A 75 -3.75 -3.73 21.81
CA GLY A 75 -4.10 -5.05 22.30
C GLY A 75 -3.40 -6.18 21.55
N SER A 76 -4.14 -7.23 21.23
CA SER A 76 -3.59 -8.45 20.63
C SER A 76 -4.46 -8.97 19.49
N GLN A 77 -3.83 -9.62 18.54
CA GLN A 77 -4.44 -10.32 17.42
C GLN A 77 -4.48 -11.83 17.74
N GLN A 78 -5.67 -12.42 17.59
CA GLN A 78 -5.83 -13.86 17.63
C GLN A 78 -5.63 -14.45 16.22
N LEU A 79 -4.74 -15.43 16.11
CA LEU A 79 -4.45 -16.11 14.85
C LEU A 79 -5.40 -17.30 14.62
N PRO A 80 -5.56 -17.77 13.38
CA PRO A 80 -6.44 -18.91 13.06
C PRO A 80 -6.07 -20.22 13.78
N ASP A 81 -4.81 -20.37 14.18
CA ASP A 81 -4.31 -21.53 14.94
C ASP A 81 -4.54 -21.41 16.46
N GLY A 82 -5.18 -20.35 16.91
CA GLY A 82 -5.46 -20.06 18.31
C GLY A 82 -4.33 -19.34 19.05
N GLN A 83 -3.18 -19.09 18.43
CA GLN A 83 -2.13 -18.26 19.04
C GLN A 83 -2.58 -16.80 19.13
N THR A 84 -2.04 -16.11 20.14
CA THR A 84 -2.27 -14.68 20.34
C THR A 84 -0.94 -13.94 20.27
N LEU A 85 -0.86 -12.96 19.37
CA LEU A 85 0.31 -12.08 19.24
C LEU A 85 -0.06 -10.63 19.60
N PRO A 86 0.81 -9.88 20.30
CA PRO A 86 0.57 -8.47 20.54
C PRO A 86 0.54 -7.71 19.23
N ILE A 87 -0.42 -6.79 19.07
CA ILE A 87 -0.38 -5.80 17.99
C ILE A 87 0.72 -4.79 18.35
N PRO A 88 1.63 -4.42 17.42
CA PRO A 88 2.62 -3.39 17.70
C PRO A 88 1.94 -2.08 18.10
N PRO A 89 2.47 -1.34 19.10
CA PRO A 89 1.88 -0.08 19.49
C PRO A 89 2.01 0.95 18.35
N VAL A 90 1.00 1.78 18.17
CA VAL A 90 1.09 2.94 17.28
C VAL A 90 1.82 4.06 18.03
N ILE A 91 2.77 4.69 17.37
CA ILE A 91 3.47 5.87 17.86
C ILE A 91 2.68 7.10 17.51
N LEU A 92 2.21 7.84 18.50
CA LEU A 92 1.70 9.20 18.36
C LEU A 92 2.73 10.16 18.94
N ALA A 93 3.34 10.98 18.09
CA ALA A 93 4.36 11.92 18.53
C ALA A 93 4.02 13.36 18.16
N GLU A 94 4.34 14.30 19.04
CA GLU A 94 4.08 15.73 18.86
C GLU A 94 5.34 16.56 19.13
N LEU A 95 5.66 17.47 18.22
CA LEU A 95 6.75 18.44 18.33
C LEU A 95 6.23 19.85 18.01
N GLY A 96 6.30 20.74 19.00
CA GLY A 96 5.71 22.07 18.91
C GLY A 96 4.21 22.08 19.25
N LYS A 97 3.76 23.18 19.84
CA LYS A 97 2.36 23.46 20.22
C LYS A 97 2.04 24.94 20.08
N GLU A 98 2.65 25.59 19.09
CA GLU A 98 2.43 27.02 18.84
C GLU A 98 1.06 27.21 18.15
N PRO A 99 0.08 27.84 18.81
CA PRO A 99 -1.28 27.94 18.27
C PRO A 99 -1.41 28.71 16.95
N LYS A 100 -0.41 29.52 16.62
CA LYS A 100 -0.39 30.34 15.39
C LYS A 100 0.23 29.58 14.21
N LYS A 101 0.92 28.47 14.45
CA LYS A 101 1.54 27.67 13.40
C LYS A 101 0.57 26.58 12.94
N PRO A 102 0.49 26.30 11.63
CA PRO A 102 -0.23 25.14 11.15
C PRO A 102 0.41 23.85 11.67
N THR A 103 -0.38 22.79 11.78
CA THR A 103 0.07 21.49 12.25
C THR A 103 0.09 20.49 11.09
N VAL A 104 1.27 19.99 10.78
CA VAL A 104 1.49 18.94 9.77
C VAL A 104 1.65 17.60 10.47
N CYS A 105 0.89 16.60 10.03
CA CYS A 105 0.97 15.23 10.52
C CYS A 105 1.60 14.34 9.47
N PHE A 106 2.73 13.70 9.80
CA PHE A 106 3.37 12.68 8.98
C PHE A 106 2.86 11.31 9.38
N TYR A 107 2.37 10.55 8.40
CA TYR A 107 2.04 9.14 8.57
C TYR A 107 3.06 8.29 7.85
N GLY A 108 3.40 7.15 8.45
CA GLY A 108 4.20 6.10 7.83
C GLY A 108 4.14 4.81 8.62
N HIS A 109 4.69 3.74 8.03
CA HIS A 109 4.76 2.45 8.69
C HIS A 109 6.21 1.93 8.77
N LEU A 110 6.42 1.01 9.69
CA LEU A 110 7.76 0.50 10.02
C LEU A 110 7.85 -1.03 9.88
N ASP A 111 6.72 -1.66 9.58
CA ASP A 111 6.68 -3.05 9.16
C ASP A 111 7.03 -3.20 7.69
N VAL A 112 7.29 -4.43 7.30
CA VAL A 112 7.70 -4.77 5.95
C VAL A 112 7.12 -6.11 5.51
N GLN A 113 6.98 -6.31 4.19
CA GLN A 113 6.71 -7.61 3.58
C GLN A 113 7.89 -8.57 3.81
N PRO A 114 7.63 -9.87 3.90
CA PRO A 114 8.70 -10.87 3.92
C PRO A 114 9.60 -10.74 2.69
N ALA A 115 10.86 -11.09 2.86
CA ALA A 115 11.82 -11.11 1.76
C ALA A 115 12.92 -12.14 2.03
N ALA A 116 13.19 -12.97 1.02
CA ALA A 116 14.27 -13.94 1.02
C ALA A 116 15.08 -13.85 -0.29
N GLN A 117 16.33 -14.23 -0.26
CA GLN A 117 17.15 -14.22 -1.47
C GLN A 117 16.61 -15.14 -2.57
N ALA A 118 15.86 -16.19 -2.17
CA ALA A 118 15.15 -17.07 -3.09
C ALA A 118 14.04 -16.37 -3.90
N ASP A 119 13.55 -15.21 -3.45
CA ASP A 119 12.55 -14.40 -4.14
C ASP A 119 13.13 -13.58 -5.32
N GLY A 120 14.42 -13.77 -5.62
CA GLY A 120 15.09 -13.10 -6.74
C GLY A 120 15.85 -11.83 -6.36
N TRP A 121 16.04 -11.57 -5.06
CA TRP A 121 16.87 -10.45 -4.62
C TRP A 121 18.33 -10.64 -5.03
N LEU A 122 18.93 -9.62 -5.64
CA LEU A 122 20.35 -9.61 -6.04
C LEU A 122 21.27 -9.34 -4.85
N THR A 123 20.77 -8.70 -3.80
CA THR A 123 21.47 -8.41 -2.54
C THR A 123 20.71 -9.05 -1.39
N ALA A 124 21.32 -9.16 -0.21
CA ALA A 124 20.61 -9.64 0.99
C ALA A 124 19.52 -8.63 1.39
N PRO A 125 18.25 -9.03 1.50
CA PRO A 125 17.13 -8.08 1.66
C PRO A 125 17.23 -7.18 2.89
N PHE A 126 17.76 -7.67 4.00
CA PHE A 126 17.91 -6.94 5.28
C PHE A 126 19.33 -6.38 5.49
N VAL A 127 20.11 -6.27 4.41
CA VAL A 127 21.42 -5.61 4.40
C VAL A 127 21.38 -4.49 3.37
N LEU A 128 21.19 -3.25 3.81
CA LEU A 128 21.16 -2.10 2.90
C LEU A 128 22.46 -2.04 2.09
N THR A 129 22.36 -2.23 0.79
CA THR A 129 23.50 -2.33 -0.13
C THR A 129 23.41 -1.25 -1.19
N GLU A 130 24.48 -0.52 -1.38
CA GLU A 130 24.61 0.45 -2.48
C GLU A 130 25.09 -0.25 -3.75
N VAL A 131 24.38 -0.04 -4.85
CA VAL A 131 24.76 -0.50 -6.20
C VAL A 131 24.47 0.64 -7.18
N ASP A 132 25.49 1.13 -7.85
CA ASP A 132 25.40 2.19 -8.86
C ASP A 132 24.65 3.45 -8.35
N GLY A 133 24.94 3.88 -7.12
CA GLY A 133 24.34 5.06 -6.50
C GLY A 133 22.89 4.85 -6.03
N LYS A 134 22.38 3.63 -6.02
CA LYS A 134 21.05 3.26 -5.52
C LYS A 134 21.18 2.37 -4.30
N LEU A 135 20.34 2.62 -3.28
CA LEU A 135 20.29 1.84 -2.04
C LEU A 135 19.22 0.76 -2.15
N TYR A 136 19.63 -0.50 -2.00
CA TYR A 136 18.73 -1.66 -2.06
C TYR A 136 18.60 -2.31 -0.69
N GLY A 137 17.36 -2.50 -0.26
CA GLY A 137 17.03 -3.21 0.98
C GLY A 137 15.52 -3.24 1.22
N ARG A 138 15.01 -4.29 1.86
CA ARG A 138 13.61 -4.38 2.23
C ARG A 138 13.26 -3.29 3.24
N GLY A 139 12.25 -2.43 2.95
CA GLY A 139 11.91 -1.27 3.75
C GLY A 139 12.66 0.02 3.38
N ALA A 140 13.64 -0.02 2.46
CA ALA A 140 14.38 1.18 2.06
C ALA A 140 13.49 2.23 1.39
N THR A 141 12.51 1.81 0.60
CA THR A 141 11.52 2.69 -0.04
C THR A 141 10.16 2.61 0.65
N ASP A 142 9.77 1.45 1.11
CA ASP A 142 8.48 1.10 1.66
C ASP A 142 8.66 0.48 3.06
N ASN A 143 8.56 1.24 4.20
CA ASN A 143 8.39 2.68 4.24
C ASN A 143 9.41 3.34 5.20
N LYS A 144 10.45 2.59 5.69
CA LYS A 144 11.45 3.07 6.67
C LYS A 144 12.25 4.27 6.17
N GLY A 145 12.62 4.26 4.87
CA GLY A 145 13.36 5.37 4.25
C GLY A 145 12.57 6.67 4.25
N PRO A 146 11.35 6.72 3.71
CA PRO A 146 10.49 7.91 3.76
C PRO A 146 10.22 8.40 5.19
N VAL A 147 9.97 7.52 6.16
CA VAL A 147 9.81 7.91 7.57
C VAL A 147 11.08 8.61 8.08
N LEU A 148 12.26 8.02 7.83
CA LEU A 148 13.53 8.65 8.20
C LEU A 148 13.78 9.97 7.48
N ALA A 149 13.37 10.11 6.22
CA ALA A 149 13.51 11.36 5.48
C ALA A 149 12.77 12.52 6.19
N TRP A 150 11.54 12.28 6.66
CA TRP A 150 10.80 13.28 7.45
C TRP A 150 11.45 13.57 8.80
N ILE A 151 11.92 12.54 9.50
CA ILE A 151 12.65 12.71 10.77
C ILE A 151 13.92 13.54 10.56
N ASN A 152 14.69 13.24 9.52
CA ASN A 152 15.92 13.96 9.18
C ASN A 152 15.64 15.41 8.78
N ALA A 153 14.57 15.68 8.02
CA ALA A 153 14.14 17.03 7.69
C ALA A 153 13.82 17.86 8.94
N VAL A 154 13.10 17.28 9.90
CA VAL A 154 12.79 17.94 11.19
C VAL A 154 14.07 18.12 12.01
N SER A 155 14.96 17.13 12.06
CA SER A 155 16.21 17.23 12.81
C SER A 155 17.15 18.31 12.29
N ALA A 156 17.13 18.58 10.98
CA ALA A 156 17.94 19.60 10.35
C ALA A 156 17.61 21.02 10.86
N PHE A 157 16.34 21.29 11.14
CA PHE A 157 15.95 22.57 11.76
C PHE A 157 16.57 22.73 13.15
N GLY A 158 16.48 21.70 14.00
CA GLY A 158 17.08 21.72 15.34
C GLY A 158 18.61 21.85 15.30
N ALA A 159 19.28 21.16 14.40
CA ALA A 159 20.73 21.21 14.26
C ALA A 159 21.24 22.59 13.76
N LEU A 160 20.42 23.29 13.00
CA LEU A 160 20.71 24.64 12.50
C LEU A 160 20.22 25.76 13.44
N GLU A 161 19.65 25.39 14.60
CA GLU A 161 19.03 26.33 15.54
C GLU A 161 17.95 27.21 14.89
N GLU A 162 17.24 26.66 13.89
CA GLU A 162 16.16 27.35 13.18
C GLU A 162 14.79 26.86 13.68
N ASP A 163 13.86 27.79 13.85
CA ASP A 163 12.50 27.47 14.28
C ASP A 163 11.72 26.70 13.20
N LEU A 164 11.06 25.60 13.57
CA LEU A 164 10.11 24.94 12.68
C LEU A 164 8.96 25.87 12.32
N PRO A 165 8.65 26.04 11.03
CA PRO A 165 7.56 26.93 10.60
C PRO A 165 6.17 26.35 10.90
N VAL A 166 6.09 25.09 11.33
CA VAL A 166 4.88 24.33 11.60
C VAL A 166 5.00 23.55 12.91
N ASN A 167 3.88 23.22 13.52
CA ASN A 167 3.86 22.12 14.49
C ASN A 167 3.92 20.79 13.75
N VAL A 168 4.60 19.80 14.31
CA VAL A 168 4.79 18.50 13.67
C VAL A 168 4.17 17.41 14.53
N LYS A 169 3.43 16.53 13.89
CA LYS A 169 2.96 15.28 14.47
C LYS A 169 3.43 14.11 13.64
N PHE A 170 3.64 12.96 14.29
CA PHE A 170 3.93 11.68 13.61
C PHE A 170 2.93 10.64 14.09
N VAL A 171 2.41 9.88 13.13
CA VAL A 171 1.67 8.65 13.34
C VAL A 171 2.45 7.55 12.66
N LEU A 172 3.09 6.67 13.45
CA LEU A 172 3.86 5.56 12.89
C LEU A 172 3.26 4.25 13.38
N GLU A 173 3.00 3.33 12.46
CA GLU A 173 2.43 2.02 12.74
C GLU A 173 3.35 0.87 12.32
N GLY A 174 2.97 -0.35 12.68
CA GLY A 174 3.72 -1.55 12.37
C GLY A 174 2.85 -2.72 11.87
N MET A 175 1.70 -2.45 11.24
CA MET A 175 0.79 -3.46 10.67
C MET A 175 0.19 -3.02 9.33
N GLU A 176 0.81 -2.08 8.62
CA GLU A 176 0.30 -1.56 7.35
C GLU A 176 0.22 -2.68 6.30
N GLU A 177 1.26 -3.46 6.17
CA GLU A 177 1.42 -4.54 5.18
C GLU A 177 0.40 -5.69 5.33
N VAL A 178 -0.36 -5.67 6.42
CA VAL A 178 -1.47 -6.61 6.70
C VAL A 178 -2.80 -5.89 6.94
N GLY A 179 -2.91 -4.64 6.51
CA GLY A 179 -4.15 -3.87 6.50
C GLY A 179 -4.39 -3.00 7.73
N SER A 180 -3.33 -2.51 8.38
CA SER A 180 -3.39 -1.50 9.48
C SER A 180 -4.32 -1.92 10.61
N VAL A 181 -4.10 -3.11 11.15
CA VAL A 181 -4.99 -3.73 12.16
C VAL A 181 -5.20 -2.77 13.34
N ALA A 182 -6.47 -2.46 13.65
CA ALA A 182 -6.93 -1.57 14.72
C ALA A 182 -6.52 -0.08 14.61
N LEU A 183 -5.87 0.34 13.50
CA LEU A 183 -5.53 1.76 13.31
C LEU A 183 -6.78 2.61 13.08
N GLU A 184 -7.78 2.12 12.34
CA GLU A 184 -9.01 2.87 12.06
C GLU A 184 -9.75 3.25 13.35
N GLU A 185 -9.84 2.32 14.29
CA GLU A 185 -10.45 2.54 15.61
C GLU A 185 -9.65 3.56 16.43
N LEU A 186 -8.32 3.50 16.36
CA LEU A 186 -7.44 4.49 17.00
C LEU A 186 -7.69 5.88 16.43
N VAL A 187 -7.70 6.02 15.11
CA VAL A 187 -7.92 7.32 14.45
C VAL A 187 -9.29 7.90 14.83
N LYS A 188 -10.34 7.08 14.86
CA LYS A 188 -11.68 7.50 15.29
C LYS A 188 -11.69 7.95 16.75
N ARG A 189 -11.02 7.23 17.63
CA ARG A 189 -10.92 7.56 19.07
C ARG A 189 -10.18 8.87 19.30
N GLU A 190 -9.09 9.11 18.57
CA GLU A 190 -8.22 10.27 18.70
C GLU A 190 -8.67 11.48 17.85
N LYS A 191 -9.80 11.40 17.18
CA LYS A 191 -10.31 12.46 16.29
C LYS A 191 -10.38 13.82 16.99
N ASP A 192 -10.94 13.87 18.19
CA ASP A 192 -11.11 15.10 18.98
C ASP A 192 -9.95 15.34 19.96
N GLY A 193 -8.98 14.41 20.01
CA GLY A 193 -7.74 14.46 20.79
C GLY A 193 -6.54 14.80 19.93
N PHE A 194 -5.72 13.80 19.64
CA PHE A 194 -4.47 13.97 18.89
C PHE A 194 -4.66 14.63 17.52
N PHE A 195 -5.73 14.28 16.79
CA PHE A 195 -5.96 14.78 15.43
C PHE A 195 -6.71 16.12 15.37
N SER A 196 -7.26 16.63 16.48
CA SER A 196 -8.13 17.82 16.50
C SER A 196 -7.45 19.11 15.97
N SER A 197 -6.12 19.20 16.04
CA SER A 197 -5.34 20.35 15.59
C SER A 197 -4.56 20.11 14.30
N VAL A 198 -4.81 19.00 13.61
CA VAL A 198 -4.10 18.66 12.37
C VAL A 198 -4.72 19.39 11.19
N ASP A 199 -3.92 20.22 10.50
CA ASP A 199 -4.33 20.96 9.31
C ASP A 199 -4.11 20.16 8.03
N CYS A 200 -3.03 19.34 7.98
CA CYS A 200 -2.77 18.46 6.86
C CYS A 200 -2.04 17.18 7.26
N ILE A 201 -2.24 16.14 6.47
CA ILE A 201 -1.54 14.87 6.58
C ILE A 201 -0.66 14.70 5.35
N VAL A 202 0.59 14.28 5.57
CA VAL A 202 1.55 13.97 4.51
C VAL A 202 1.92 12.50 4.62
N ILE A 203 1.77 11.80 3.51
CA ILE A 203 2.11 10.38 3.36
C ILE A 203 3.12 10.27 2.23
N SER A 204 4.27 9.66 2.52
CA SER A 204 5.30 9.36 1.52
C SER A 204 5.46 7.84 1.46
N ASP A 205 4.56 7.21 0.72
CA ASP A 205 4.42 5.76 0.65
C ASP A 205 3.96 5.35 -0.74
N ASN A 206 4.88 5.46 -1.70
CA ASN A 206 4.61 5.04 -3.08
C ASN A 206 5.91 4.73 -3.82
N LEU A 207 5.79 3.93 -4.87
CA LEU A 207 6.90 3.61 -5.75
C LEU A 207 7.29 4.81 -6.62
N TRP A 208 8.59 4.99 -6.85
CA TRP A 208 9.11 5.94 -7.83
C TRP A 208 8.81 5.42 -9.25
N LEU A 209 8.25 6.30 -10.09
CA LEU A 209 8.01 5.99 -11.49
C LEU A 209 9.21 6.28 -12.38
N SER A 210 10.05 7.19 -11.93
CA SER A 210 11.24 7.64 -12.64
C SER A 210 12.19 8.27 -11.63
N GLN A 211 13.30 8.83 -12.10
CA GLN A 211 14.23 9.60 -11.27
C GLN A 211 13.66 10.96 -10.80
N LYS A 212 12.52 11.40 -11.33
CA LYS A 212 11.87 12.64 -10.92
C LYS A 212 10.83 12.36 -9.86
N PRO A 213 10.77 13.18 -8.79
CA PRO A 213 9.71 13.10 -7.78
C PRO A 213 8.34 13.38 -8.41
N ALA A 214 7.32 12.72 -7.90
CA ALA A 214 5.94 12.90 -8.34
C ALA A 214 5.01 13.14 -7.15
N LEU A 215 4.00 13.98 -7.34
CA LEU A 215 2.88 14.13 -6.41
C LEU A 215 1.72 13.26 -6.84
N ILE A 216 1.22 12.48 -5.91
CA ILE A 216 0.04 11.64 -6.11
C ILE A 216 -1.19 12.46 -5.73
N TYR A 217 -2.15 12.57 -6.64
CA TYR A 217 -3.40 13.28 -6.37
C TYR A 217 -4.59 12.36 -6.11
N GLY A 218 -4.37 11.04 -6.09
CA GLY A 218 -5.39 10.07 -5.73
C GLY A 218 -4.81 8.68 -5.56
N THR A 219 -5.50 7.85 -4.79
CA THR A 219 -5.16 6.44 -4.59
C THR A 219 -6.34 5.57 -4.97
N ARG A 220 -6.05 4.41 -5.56
CA ARG A 220 -7.08 3.42 -5.85
C ARG A 220 -7.52 2.73 -4.56
N GLY A 221 -8.82 2.50 -4.46
CA GLY A 221 -9.36 1.60 -3.46
C GLY A 221 -9.09 0.13 -3.78
N ASN A 222 -9.53 -0.74 -2.91
CA ASN A 222 -9.41 -2.18 -3.09
C ASN A 222 -10.63 -2.91 -2.56
N SER A 223 -11.27 -3.74 -3.37
CA SER A 223 -12.29 -4.69 -2.94
C SER A 223 -11.77 -6.10 -3.15
N TYR A 224 -11.51 -6.83 -2.07
CA TYR A 224 -10.97 -8.18 -2.11
C TYR A 224 -12.07 -9.20 -1.84
N PHE A 225 -12.15 -10.21 -2.71
CA PHE A 225 -13.22 -11.21 -2.69
C PHE A 225 -12.68 -12.62 -2.55
N THR A 226 -13.48 -13.44 -1.89
CA THR A 226 -13.38 -14.90 -1.92
C THR A 226 -14.64 -15.50 -2.54
N VAL A 227 -14.45 -16.52 -3.36
CA VAL A 227 -15.52 -17.33 -3.96
C VAL A 227 -15.29 -18.77 -3.58
N GLU A 228 -16.12 -19.27 -2.68
CA GLU A 228 -16.12 -20.67 -2.29
C GLU A 228 -17.11 -21.46 -3.15
N VAL A 229 -16.68 -22.62 -3.67
CA VAL A 229 -17.56 -23.62 -4.31
C VAL A 229 -17.37 -24.94 -3.59
N LYS A 230 -18.47 -25.50 -3.11
CA LYS A 230 -18.47 -26.69 -2.28
C LYS A 230 -19.51 -27.71 -2.76
N CYS A 231 -19.06 -28.96 -2.88
CA CYS A 231 -19.91 -30.12 -3.08
C CYS A 231 -20.10 -30.89 -1.76
N ARG A 232 -18.98 -31.15 -1.07
CA ARG A 232 -18.94 -31.80 0.25
C ARG A 232 -17.58 -31.54 0.95
N ASP A 233 -17.43 -32.08 2.18
CA ASP A 233 -16.21 -31.86 2.97
C ASP A 233 -15.00 -32.71 2.52
N GLN A 234 -15.23 -33.82 1.81
CA GLN A 234 -14.20 -34.75 1.40
C GLN A 234 -13.99 -34.74 -0.11
N ASP A 235 -12.75 -34.98 -0.54
CA ASP A 235 -12.41 -35.15 -1.95
C ASP A 235 -13.00 -36.41 -2.54
N PHE A 236 -13.11 -36.45 -3.87
CA PHE A 236 -13.53 -37.63 -4.63
C PHE A 236 -12.38 -38.19 -5.46
N HIS A 237 -12.43 -39.46 -5.78
CA HIS A 237 -11.57 -40.08 -6.78
C HIS A 237 -12.11 -39.82 -8.19
N SER A 238 -11.30 -39.15 -9.03
CA SER A 238 -11.76 -38.71 -10.36
C SER A 238 -12.07 -39.89 -11.31
N GLY A 239 -11.38 -41.01 -11.18
CA GLY A 239 -11.67 -42.22 -11.95
C GLY A 239 -12.99 -42.92 -11.59
N THR A 240 -13.57 -42.56 -10.42
CA THR A 240 -14.85 -43.12 -9.96
C THR A 240 -16.00 -42.16 -10.20
N PHE A 241 -15.76 -40.85 -9.99
CA PHE A 241 -16.81 -39.82 -9.97
C PHE A 241 -16.69 -38.78 -11.07
N GLY A 242 -15.57 -38.72 -11.80
CA GLY A 242 -15.39 -37.80 -12.91
C GLY A 242 -16.43 -38.00 -14.01
N GLY A 243 -17.00 -36.94 -14.51
CA GLY A 243 -18.01 -36.93 -15.55
C GLY A 243 -19.45 -37.22 -15.10
N ILE A 244 -19.68 -37.52 -13.82
CA ILE A 244 -21.03 -37.81 -13.29
C ILE A 244 -21.51 -36.86 -12.20
N LEU A 245 -20.67 -35.90 -11.81
CA LEU A 245 -21.05 -34.86 -10.86
C LEU A 245 -20.55 -33.48 -11.32
N SER A 246 -21.12 -32.42 -10.76
CA SER A 246 -20.60 -31.06 -10.91
C SER A 246 -19.33 -30.94 -10.07
N GLU A 247 -18.19 -30.68 -10.71
CA GLU A 247 -16.91 -30.56 -10.02
C GLU A 247 -16.70 -29.13 -9.51
N PRO A 248 -16.46 -28.93 -8.21
CA PRO A 248 -16.27 -27.59 -7.63
C PRO A 248 -15.17 -26.78 -8.33
N MET A 249 -14.06 -27.42 -8.72
CA MET A 249 -12.98 -26.76 -9.44
C MET A 249 -13.40 -26.28 -10.84
N ALA A 250 -14.19 -27.07 -11.58
CA ALA A 250 -14.68 -26.68 -12.90
C ALA A 250 -15.65 -25.48 -12.81
N ASP A 251 -16.49 -25.46 -11.77
CA ASP A 251 -17.37 -24.33 -11.50
C ASP A 251 -16.56 -23.08 -11.14
N LEU A 252 -15.60 -23.21 -10.22
CA LEU A 252 -14.76 -22.08 -9.81
C LEU A 252 -13.96 -21.48 -10.97
N VAL A 253 -13.35 -22.31 -11.81
CA VAL A 253 -12.60 -21.85 -12.99
C VAL A 253 -13.51 -21.07 -13.94
N ALA A 254 -14.74 -21.56 -14.17
CA ALA A 254 -15.70 -20.85 -15.00
C ALA A 254 -16.15 -19.50 -14.37
N LEU A 255 -16.36 -19.46 -13.06
CA LEU A 255 -16.69 -18.23 -12.33
C LEU A 255 -15.56 -17.21 -12.45
N LEU A 256 -14.33 -17.58 -12.13
CA LEU A 256 -13.17 -16.70 -12.24
C LEU A 256 -12.92 -16.27 -13.69
N GLY A 257 -13.07 -17.17 -14.66
CA GLY A 257 -12.94 -16.86 -16.08
C GLY A 257 -14.03 -15.92 -16.62
N SER A 258 -15.16 -15.78 -15.92
CA SER A 258 -16.22 -14.85 -16.29
C SER A 258 -15.97 -13.40 -15.86
N LEU A 259 -14.92 -13.16 -15.06
CA LEU A 259 -14.67 -11.84 -14.48
C LEU A 259 -13.96 -10.88 -15.44
N THR A 260 -13.12 -11.41 -16.34
CA THR A 260 -12.35 -10.57 -17.30
C THR A 260 -12.28 -11.21 -18.68
N ASP A 261 -12.10 -10.38 -19.69
CA ASP A 261 -11.77 -10.84 -21.05
C ASP A 261 -10.24 -10.92 -21.28
N ALA A 262 -9.87 -11.32 -22.50
CA ALA A 262 -8.46 -11.44 -22.90
C ALA A 262 -7.70 -10.12 -22.95
N SER A 263 -8.39 -8.96 -22.97
CA SER A 263 -7.79 -7.62 -22.89
C SER A 263 -7.60 -7.12 -21.45
N GLY A 264 -8.05 -7.90 -20.45
CA GLY A 264 -8.04 -7.49 -19.04
C GLY A 264 -9.24 -6.61 -18.66
N ARG A 265 -10.22 -6.41 -19.56
CA ARG A 265 -11.44 -5.68 -19.23
C ARG A 265 -12.31 -6.46 -18.26
N ILE A 266 -12.80 -5.81 -17.21
CA ILE A 266 -13.70 -6.42 -16.24
C ILE A 266 -15.08 -6.59 -16.85
N LEU A 267 -15.62 -7.81 -16.80
CA LEU A 267 -16.90 -8.19 -17.41
C LEU A 267 -18.08 -8.12 -16.42
N VAL A 268 -17.86 -7.67 -15.19
CA VAL A 268 -18.93 -7.44 -14.19
C VAL A 268 -19.80 -6.28 -14.69
N PRO A 269 -21.12 -6.50 -14.93
CA PRO A 269 -22.00 -5.44 -15.46
C PRO A 269 -22.07 -4.23 -14.52
N GLY A 270 -22.01 -3.03 -15.11
CA GLY A 270 -22.09 -1.77 -14.38
C GLY A 270 -20.79 -1.33 -13.68
N ILE A 271 -19.73 -2.13 -13.69
CA ILE A 271 -18.48 -1.83 -12.98
C ILE A 271 -17.83 -0.51 -13.43
N TYR A 272 -18.06 -0.10 -14.67
CA TYR A 272 -17.50 1.14 -15.23
C TYR A 272 -18.46 2.33 -15.16
N ASP A 273 -19.71 2.14 -14.69
CA ASP A 273 -20.75 3.20 -14.74
C ASP A 273 -20.41 4.44 -13.90
N HIS A 274 -19.60 4.24 -12.85
CA HIS A 274 -19.15 5.30 -11.96
C HIS A 274 -17.72 5.78 -12.23
N VAL A 275 -17.08 5.26 -13.28
CA VAL A 275 -15.75 5.74 -13.69
C VAL A 275 -15.94 7.09 -14.38
N ALA A 276 -15.42 8.16 -13.77
CA ALA A 276 -15.54 9.49 -14.33
C ALA A 276 -14.87 9.58 -15.73
N PRO A 277 -15.43 10.36 -16.67
CA PRO A 277 -14.77 10.61 -17.95
C PRO A 277 -13.40 11.26 -17.73
N VAL A 278 -12.42 10.88 -18.55
CA VAL A 278 -11.09 11.50 -18.51
C VAL A 278 -11.18 12.88 -19.16
N THR A 279 -10.76 13.93 -18.43
CA THR A 279 -10.73 15.30 -18.92
C THR A 279 -9.48 15.54 -19.77
N GLU A 280 -9.50 16.62 -20.57
CA GLU A 280 -8.32 17.04 -21.33
C GLU A 280 -7.18 17.48 -20.43
N GLU A 281 -7.48 18.11 -19.29
CA GLU A 281 -6.49 18.46 -18.28
C GLU A 281 -5.78 17.21 -17.73
N GLU A 282 -6.54 16.17 -17.40
CA GLU A 282 -5.96 14.88 -16.97
C GLU A 282 -5.07 14.28 -18.08
N ARG A 283 -5.51 14.27 -19.34
CA ARG A 283 -4.69 13.75 -20.47
C ARG A 283 -3.36 14.45 -20.57
N GLN A 284 -3.35 15.78 -20.43
CA GLN A 284 -2.13 16.59 -20.43
C GLN A 284 -1.21 16.26 -19.24
N LEU A 285 -1.77 16.03 -18.05
CA LEU A 285 -0.98 15.58 -16.88
C LEU A 285 -0.32 14.22 -17.15
N TYR A 286 -1.05 13.23 -17.68
CA TYR A 286 -0.49 11.93 -18.02
C TYR A 286 0.56 12.02 -19.13
N ALA A 287 0.34 12.83 -20.16
CA ALA A 287 1.33 13.07 -21.21
C ALA A 287 2.61 13.71 -20.66
N ALA A 288 2.48 14.64 -19.68
CA ALA A 288 3.61 15.32 -19.04
C ALA A 288 4.35 14.46 -18.01
N THR A 289 3.72 13.37 -17.52
CA THR A 289 4.34 12.48 -16.53
C THR A 289 5.59 11.84 -17.10
N ASN A 290 6.70 11.94 -16.37
CA ASN A 290 7.96 11.35 -16.78
C ASN A 290 7.98 9.85 -16.44
N LEU A 291 7.79 9.01 -17.45
CA LEU A 291 7.93 7.56 -17.37
C LEU A 291 8.77 7.11 -18.57
N ASP A 292 9.92 6.50 -18.29
CA ASP A 292 10.69 5.79 -19.31
C ASP A 292 10.09 4.38 -19.48
N LEU A 293 9.43 4.14 -20.60
CA LEU A 293 8.82 2.85 -20.90
C LEU A 293 9.85 1.73 -21.02
N ALA A 294 11.06 2.02 -21.51
CA ALA A 294 12.09 1.02 -21.68
C ALA A 294 12.65 0.57 -20.31
N GLU A 295 12.88 1.53 -19.41
CA GLU A 295 13.29 1.24 -18.03
C GLU A 295 12.18 0.51 -17.27
N PHE A 296 10.93 0.97 -17.39
CA PHE A 296 9.77 0.36 -16.74
C PHE A 296 9.54 -1.07 -17.24
N TRP A 297 9.70 -1.30 -18.54
CA TRP A 297 9.59 -2.64 -19.13
C TRP A 297 10.72 -3.55 -18.66
N HIS A 298 11.94 -3.03 -18.63
CA HIS A 298 13.10 -3.77 -18.14
C HIS A 298 12.94 -4.18 -16.66
N SER A 299 12.44 -3.27 -15.83
CA SER A 299 12.18 -3.55 -14.41
C SER A 299 11.10 -4.60 -14.19
N ALA A 300 10.07 -4.62 -15.04
CA ALA A 300 8.98 -5.59 -14.96
C ALA A 300 9.38 -7.00 -15.45
N GLN A 301 10.47 -7.15 -16.21
CA GLN A 301 10.99 -8.40 -16.77
C GLN A 301 9.93 -9.21 -17.57
N VAL A 302 8.98 -8.52 -18.21
CA VAL A 302 7.95 -9.14 -19.04
C VAL A 302 8.24 -8.96 -20.52
N LYS A 303 7.68 -9.84 -21.38
CA LYS A 303 7.89 -9.74 -22.83
C LYS A 303 7.20 -8.52 -23.45
N LYS A 304 6.02 -8.17 -22.92
CA LYS A 304 5.24 -6.97 -23.32
C LYS A 304 4.18 -6.65 -22.27
N PHE A 305 3.75 -5.41 -22.22
CA PHE A 305 2.53 -5.00 -21.52
C PHE A 305 1.27 -5.26 -22.36
N LEU A 306 0.10 -5.07 -21.77
CA LEU A 306 -1.18 -5.14 -22.49
C LEU A 306 -1.39 -3.94 -23.42
N PHE A 307 -0.72 -2.83 -23.13
CA PHE A 307 -0.82 -1.56 -23.84
C PHE A 307 0.55 -1.11 -24.32
N ASP A 308 0.58 -0.36 -25.44
CA ASP A 308 1.84 -0.01 -26.12
C ASP A 308 2.27 1.45 -25.86
N THR A 309 1.37 2.32 -25.40
CA THR A 309 1.67 3.73 -25.15
C THR A 309 1.81 4.03 -23.65
N LYS A 310 2.64 5.01 -23.33
CA LYS A 310 2.83 5.48 -21.95
C LYS A 310 1.51 5.92 -21.32
N GLU A 311 0.73 6.69 -22.05
CA GLU A 311 -0.55 7.22 -21.58
C GLU A 311 -1.53 6.09 -21.25
N GLU A 312 -1.67 5.10 -22.13
CA GLU A 312 -2.55 3.95 -21.88
C GLU A 312 -2.07 3.13 -20.67
N ILE A 313 -0.77 2.87 -20.57
CA ILE A 313 -0.20 2.14 -19.42
C ILE A 313 -0.51 2.89 -18.13
N LEU A 314 -0.22 4.19 -18.05
CA LEU A 314 -0.48 5.01 -16.86
C LEU A 314 -1.98 5.09 -16.53
N MET A 315 -2.83 5.22 -17.55
CA MET A 315 -4.28 5.24 -17.38
C MET A 315 -4.79 3.93 -16.76
N HIS A 316 -4.30 2.78 -17.22
CA HIS A 316 -4.70 1.48 -16.67
C HIS A 316 -4.03 1.15 -15.33
N LEU A 317 -2.85 1.73 -15.08
CA LEU A 317 -2.19 1.61 -13.78
C LEU A 317 -2.94 2.38 -12.68
N TRP A 318 -3.56 3.54 -13.00
CA TRP A 318 -4.09 4.43 -11.97
C TRP A 318 -5.54 4.87 -12.16
N ARG A 319 -5.96 5.11 -13.40
CA ARG A 319 -7.20 5.85 -13.71
C ARG A 319 -8.39 4.96 -14.01
N TYR A 320 -8.13 3.71 -14.37
CA TYR A 320 -9.16 2.71 -14.60
C TYR A 320 -9.15 1.62 -13.53
N PRO A 321 -10.32 1.02 -13.22
CA PRO A 321 -10.38 -0.14 -12.35
C PRO A 321 -9.67 -1.33 -13.00
N SER A 322 -9.05 -2.18 -12.20
CA SER A 322 -8.39 -3.40 -12.65
C SER A 322 -8.75 -4.58 -11.76
N LEU A 323 -8.82 -5.77 -12.32
CA LEU A 323 -9.09 -7.00 -11.59
C LEU A 323 -7.90 -7.94 -11.69
N SER A 324 -7.51 -8.51 -10.55
CA SER A 324 -6.46 -9.53 -10.45
C SER A 324 -6.99 -10.76 -9.72
N ILE A 325 -6.74 -11.94 -10.29
CA ILE A 325 -6.99 -13.24 -9.63
C ILE A 325 -5.71 -13.63 -8.91
N HIS A 326 -5.79 -13.91 -7.60
CA HIS A 326 -4.63 -14.10 -6.74
C HIS A 326 -4.31 -15.56 -6.45
N GLY A 327 -5.31 -16.43 -6.41
CA GLY A 327 -5.07 -17.82 -6.08
C GLY A 327 -6.32 -18.65 -5.94
N ILE A 328 -6.09 -19.96 -5.79
CA ILE A 328 -7.12 -20.96 -5.52
C ILE A 328 -6.65 -21.83 -4.36
N GLU A 329 -7.41 -21.87 -3.26
CA GLU A 329 -7.22 -22.77 -2.14
C GLU A 329 -8.00 -24.08 -2.36
N GLY A 330 -7.55 -25.17 -1.76
CA GLY A 330 -8.17 -26.49 -1.87
C GLY A 330 -7.79 -27.27 -3.13
N ALA A 331 -7.10 -26.63 -4.09
CA ALA A 331 -6.55 -27.27 -5.27
C ALA A 331 -5.29 -28.08 -4.95
N PHE A 332 -5.05 -29.17 -5.71
CA PHE A 332 -3.79 -29.88 -5.62
C PHE A 332 -2.66 -29.06 -6.26
N ALA A 333 -1.74 -28.58 -5.44
CA ALA A 333 -0.61 -27.74 -5.86
C ALA A 333 0.77 -28.38 -5.61
N ALA A 334 0.82 -29.55 -4.96
CA ALA A 334 2.08 -30.25 -4.67
C ALA A 334 2.69 -30.88 -5.94
N PRO A 335 4.01 -31.10 -6.00
CA PRO A 335 4.64 -31.85 -7.07
C PRO A 335 4.06 -33.28 -7.21
N GLY A 336 3.99 -33.77 -8.43
CA GLY A 336 3.50 -35.10 -8.74
C GLY A 336 2.08 -35.12 -9.35
N THR A 337 1.44 -36.28 -9.35
CA THR A 337 0.10 -36.48 -9.93
C THR A 337 -0.87 -36.96 -8.86
N LYS A 338 -2.03 -36.33 -8.76
CA LYS A 338 -3.11 -36.75 -7.88
C LYS A 338 -4.44 -36.71 -8.63
N THR A 339 -5.07 -37.87 -8.80
CA THR A 339 -6.36 -38.02 -9.51
C THR A 339 -7.53 -37.71 -8.55
N VAL A 340 -7.63 -36.48 -8.11
CA VAL A 340 -8.61 -36.03 -7.13
C VAL A 340 -9.53 -34.97 -7.72
N ILE A 341 -10.80 -35.02 -7.31
CA ILE A 341 -11.76 -33.93 -7.47
C ILE A 341 -11.90 -33.29 -6.08
N PRO A 342 -11.44 -32.04 -5.86
CA PRO A 342 -11.61 -31.37 -4.58
C PRO A 342 -13.08 -31.23 -4.21
N GLY A 343 -13.43 -31.57 -2.97
CA GLY A 343 -14.80 -31.41 -2.46
C GLY A 343 -15.19 -29.95 -2.22
N GLN A 344 -14.19 -29.10 -1.96
CA GLN A 344 -14.34 -27.65 -1.73
C GLN A 344 -13.12 -26.91 -2.27
N VAL A 345 -13.33 -25.78 -2.92
CA VAL A 345 -12.28 -24.86 -3.40
C VAL A 345 -12.69 -23.43 -3.19
N THR A 346 -11.70 -22.55 -2.97
CA THR A 346 -11.92 -21.11 -2.78
C THR A 346 -11.03 -20.30 -3.71
N GLY A 347 -11.62 -19.55 -4.59
CA GLY A 347 -10.94 -18.59 -5.45
C GLY A 347 -10.78 -17.23 -4.74
N LYS A 348 -9.67 -16.55 -4.99
CA LYS A 348 -9.35 -15.24 -4.45
C LYS A 348 -9.07 -14.25 -5.58
N PHE A 349 -9.70 -13.10 -5.54
CA PHE A 349 -9.45 -12.01 -6.50
C PHE A 349 -9.72 -10.66 -5.86
N SER A 350 -9.17 -9.60 -6.46
CA SER A 350 -9.49 -8.24 -6.04
C SER A 350 -9.76 -7.33 -7.23
N ILE A 351 -10.51 -6.25 -6.96
CA ILE A 351 -10.75 -5.17 -7.91
C ILE A 351 -10.18 -3.90 -7.31
N ARG A 352 -9.25 -3.27 -8.02
CA ARG A 352 -8.78 -1.91 -7.70
C ARG A 352 -9.84 -0.92 -8.16
N LEU A 353 -10.32 -0.10 -7.20
CA LEU A 353 -11.36 0.89 -7.41
C LEU A 353 -10.74 2.24 -7.74
N VAL A 354 -11.41 3.02 -8.60
CA VAL A 354 -11.02 4.41 -8.87
C VAL A 354 -12.03 5.36 -8.24
N PRO A 355 -11.70 6.66 -8.09
CA PRO A 355 -12.61 7.64 -7.51
C PRO A 355 -14.01 7.58 -8.11
N HIS A 356 -15.02 7.81 -7.26
CA HIS A 356 -16.46 7.70 -7.53
C HIS A 356 -17.02 6.27 -7.57
N MET A 357 -16.19 5.22 -7.49
CA MET A 357 -16.65 3.86 -7.28
C MET A 357 -16.88 3.61 -5.78
N GLU A 358 -18.09 3.15 -5.45
CA GLU A 358 -18.49 2.89 -4.07
C GLU A 358 -18.38 1.40 -3.74
N VAL A 359 -17.64 1.08 -2.67
CA VAL A 359 -17.37 -0.31 -2.23
C VAL A 359 -18.64 -1.17 -2.14
N PRO A 360 -19.77 -0.72 -1.52
CA PRO A 360 -20.99 -1.53 -1.44
C PRO A 360 -21.67 -1.76 -2.79
N VAL A 361 -21.49 -0.84 -3.75
CA VAL A 361 -22.03 -0.99 -5.12
C VAL A 361 -21.26 -2.08 -5.84
N VAL A 362 -19.93 -2.02 -5.79
CA VAL A 362 -19.04 -3.01 -6.41
C VAL A 362 -19.28 -4.40 -5.82
N GLU A 363 -19.39 -4.51 -4.50
CA GLU A 363 -19.72 -5.77 -3.84
C GLU A 363 -21.02 -6.38 -4.38
N ARG A 364 -22.09 -5.60 -4.46
CA ARG A 364 -23.37 -6.06 -4.99
C ARG A 364 -23.27 -6.49 -6.45
N GLN A 365 -22.60 -5.72 -7.31
CA GLN A 365 -22.41 -6.02 -8.73
C GLN A 365 -21.66 -7.34 -8.93
N VAL A 366 -20.57 -7.54 -8.19
CA VAL A 366 -19.77 -8.78 -8.25
C VAL A 366 -20.59 -9.98 -7.79
N LYS A 367 -21.28 -9.88 -6.64
CA LYS A 367 -22.14 -10.97 -6.13
C LYS A 367 -23.23 -11.33 -7.13
N GLN A 368 -23.90 -10.35 -7.71
CA GLN A 368 -24.96 -10.58 -8.72
C GLN A 368 -24.40 -11.23 -10.00
N HIS A 369 -23.24 -10.78 -10.48
CA HIS A 369 -22.60 -11.35 -11.66
C HIS A 369 -22.28 -12.84 -11.43
N LEU A 370 -21.56 -13.15 -10.35
CA LEU A 370 -21.16 -14.53 -10.04
C LEU A 370 -22.36 -15.43 -9.76
N GLN A 371 -23.40 -14.92 -9.07
CA GLN A 371 -24.63 -15.67 -8.84
C GLN A 371 -25.36 -15.99 -10.15
N ARG A 372 -25.41 -15.05 -11.10
CA ARG A 372 -25.99 -15.28 -12.43
C ARG A 372 -25.22 -16.37 -13.19
N ILE A 373 -23.88 -16.24 -13.27
CA ILE A 373 -23.04 -17.25 -13.96
C ILE A 373 -23.18 -18.61 -13.33
N PHE A 374 -23.21 -18.69 -11.99
CA PHE A 374 -23.38 -19.96 -11.29
C PHE A 374 -24.75 -20.59 -11.55
N SER A 375 -25.82 -19.78 -11.59
CA SER A 375 -27.17 -20.25 -11.93
C SER A 375 -27.26 -20.78 -13.35
N GLU A 376 -26.63 -20.12 -14.32
CA GLU A 376 -26.57 -20.55 -15.73
C GLU A 376 -25.85 -21.89 -15.91
N ARG A 377 -24.95 -22.25 -15.01
CA ARG A 377 -24.23 -23.53 -15.01
C ARG A 377 -25.10 -24.71 -14.54
N ASN A 378 -26.22 -24.43 -13.90
CA ASN A 378 -27.11 -25.46 -13.33
C ASN A 378 -26.35 -26.51 -12.48
N SER A 379 -25.34 -26.03 -11.72
CA SER A 379 -24.52 -26.87 -10.86
C SER A 379 -25.29 -27.32 -9.61
N SER A 380 -25.03 -28.54 -9.15
CA SER A 380 -25.54 -29.04 -7.87
C SER A 380 -24.72 -28.61 -6.67
N ASN A 381 -23.59 -27.91 -6.90
CA ASN A 381 -22.73 -27.41 -5.83
C ASN A 381 -23.34 -26.20 -5.13
N GLN A 382 -22.76 -25.83 -3.99
CA GLN A 382 -23.06 -24.60 -3.27
C GLN A 382 -21.99 -23.56 -3.59
N MET A 383 -22.38 -22.29 -3.72
CA MET A 383 -21.46 -21.17 -3.92
C MET A 383 -21.68 -20.11 -2.84
N ALA A 384 -20.59 -19.62 -2.25
CA ALA A 384 -20.59 -18.46 -1.38
C ALA A 384 -19.61 -17.41 -1.88
N VAL A 385 -20.02 -16.14 -1.94
CA VAL A 385 -19.17 -15.00 -2.33
C VAL A 385 -19.10 -14.04 -1.16
N SER A 386 -17.89 -13.75 -0.69
CA SER A 386 -17.63 -12.83 0.40
C SER A 386 -16.65 -11.75 -0.02
N MET A 387 -16.92 -10.50 0.36
CA MET A 387 -15.94 -9.43 0.29
C MET A 387 -15.24 -9.36 1.65
N VAL A 388 -13.95 -9.64 1.68
CA VAL A 388 -13.16 -9.73 2.93
C VAL A 388 -12.42 -8.43 3.25
N LEU A 389 -12.25 -7.55 2.26
CA LEU A 389 -11.67 -6.22 2.41
C LEU A 389 -12.37 -5.25 1.47
N GLY A 390 -12.70 -4.06 1.95
CA GLY A 390 -13.28 -2.99 1.16
C GLY A 390 -12.67 -1.64 1.53
N LEU A 391 -11.72 -1.15 0.73
CA LEU A 391 -11.07 0.14 0.91
C LEU A 391 -11.55 1.12 -0.16
N ARG A 392 -11.94 2.32 0.27
CA ARG A 392 -12.39 3.38 -0.64
C ARG A 392 -11.22 3.99 -1.39
N PRO A 393 -11.42 4.39 -2.67
CA PRO A 393 -10.46 5.24 -3.35
C PRO A 393 -10.47 6.64 -2.75
N TRP A 394 -9.38 7.36 -2.94
CA TRP A 394 -9.26 8.74 -2.50
C TRP A 394 -8.76 9.62 -3.66
N ILE A 395 -9.19 10.88 -3.69
CA ILE A 395 -8.75 11.88 -4.65
C ILE A 395 -8.56 13.23 -3.94
N ALA A 396 -7.44 13.88 -4.21
CA ALA A 396 -7.13 15.23 -3.72
C ALA A 396 -7.65 16.30 -4.67
N ASP A 397 -7.94 17.48 -4.13
CA ASP A 397 -8.04 18.68 -4.94
C ASP A 397 -6.62 19.23 -5.22
N MET A 398 -6.18 19.11 -6.47
CA MET A 398 -4.87 19.63 -6.90
C MET A 398 -4.75 21.17 -6.81
N LYS A 399 -5.85 21.88 -6.55
CA LYS A 399 -5.88 23.34 -6.33
C LYS A 399 -5.80 23.69 -4.85
N ASP A 400 -5.83 22.69 -3.97
CA ASP A 400 -5.65 22.91 -2.54
C ASP A 400 -4.29 23.52 -2.23
N SER A 401 -4.27 24.39 -1.24
CA SER A 401 -3.05 25.12 -0.85
C SER A 401 -1.91 24.20 -0.42
N GLN A 402 -2.22 23.06 0.17
CA GLN A 402 -1.24 22.07 0.62
C GLN A 402 -0.62 21.34 -0.57
N TYR A 403 -1.46 20.94 -1.56
CA TYR A 403 -0.98 20.32 -2.78
C TYR A 403 -0.07 21.27 -3.57
N LEU A 404 -0.46 22.55 -3.69
CA LEU A 404 0.34 23.58 -4.36
C LEU A 404 1.65 23.85 -3.61
N ALA A 405 1.65 23.82 -2.27
CA ALA A 405 2.87 23.97 -1.48
C ALA A 405 3.83 22.79 -1.70
N ALA A 406 3.32 21.57 -1.71
CA ALA A 406 4.11 20.37 -1.99
C ALA A 406 4.71 20.40 -3.42
N LYS A 407 3.90 20.76 -4.43
CA LYS A 407 4.36 20.95 -5.80
C LYS A 407 5.53 21.94 -5.88
N ARG A 408 5.39 23.09 -5.23
CA ARG A 408 6.44 24.11 -5.19
C ARG A 408 7.71 23.63 -4.47
N ALA A 409 7.56 22.86 -3.39
CA ALA A 409 8.71 22.28 -2.68
C ALA A 409 9.51 21.34 -3.57
N ILE A 410 8.83 20.48 -4.35
CA ILE A 410 9.46 19.58 -5.33
C ILE A 410 10.17 20.39 -6.43
N GLU A 411 9.52 21.43 -6.96
CA GLU A 411 10.14 22.29 -8.00
C GLU A 411 11.42 22.97 -7.49
N ILE A 412 11.46 23.41 -6.24
CA ILE A 412 12.65 23.99 -5.62
C ILE A 412 13.75 22.95 -5.40
N GLY A 413 13.39 21.75 -4.89
CA GLY A 413 14.35 20.67 -4.64
C GLY A 413 14.91 20.03 -5.92
N GLY A 414 14.14 20.01 -6.99
CA GLY A 414 14.55 19.44 -8.28
C GLY A 414 15.42 20.35 -9.15
N THR A 415 15.68 21.57 -8.72
CA THR A 415 16.54 22.54 -9.42
C THR A 415 17.96 22.62 -8.84
N THR A 416 18.25 21.85 -7.81
CA THR A 416 19.56 21.68 -7.20
C THR A 416 20.12 20.32 -7.52
#